data_ab4250d51c056ca5f3445e12b6fdefee
#
_entry.id   ab4250d51c056ca5f3445e12b6fdefee
#
_cell.length_a   1.000
_cell.length_b   1.000
_cell.length_c   1.000
_cell.angle_alpha   90.00
_cell.angle_beta   90.00
_cell.angle_gamma   90.00
#
_symmetry.space_group_name_H-M   'P 1'
#
loop_
_entity.id
_entity.type
_entity.pdbx_description
1 polymer ?
#
loop_
_entity_poly.entity_id
_entity_poly.type
_entity_poly.pdbx_seq_one_letter_code
_entity_poly.pdbx_strand_id
1 'polypeptide(L)'
;FIGSPPMNFLPAEVEGTRLSLPFGSVEIGEEKAARARDRGLLIAGIRPEHFEDAAIADQQGADSSFTATVEVVEWLGNETYAYIPFEAPEEVQQQLKQLEEDLDGDSLRTQLVVTLDGASRIAEGDEAEIWMDASRIHLFDPATGENLTVDHEHAGEIPEEALASA
;
A
#
# COMPACT_ATOMS: atom_id res chain seq x y z
N PHE A 1 18.30 6.65 -11.06
CA PHE A 1 16.92 6.77 -11.52
C PHE A 1 16.12 7.69 -10.62
N ILE A 2 15.65 8.77 -11.21
CA ILE A 2 14.80 9.72 -10.51
C ILE A 2 13.36 9.29 -10.72
N GLY A 3 12.90 8.38 -9.89
CA GLY A 3 11.57 7.84 -9.99
C GLY A 3 10.74 8.05 -8.74
N SER A 4 9.51 7.62 -8.84
CA SER A 4 8.62 7.59 -7.69
C SER A 4 9.18 6.66 -6.62
N PRO A 5 8.90 6.91 -5.34
CA PRO A 5 9.26 5.96 -4.30
C PRO A 5 8.72 4.56 -4.59
N PRO A 6 9.39 3.52 -4.13
CA PRO A 6 8.93 2.15 -4.36
C PRO A 6 7.59 1.90 -3.66
N MET A 7 6.91 0.85 -4.11
CA MET A 7 5.68 0.40 -3.48
C MET A 7 5.89 0.12 -1.99
N ASN A 8 4.94 0.53 -1.18
CA ASN A 8 4.94 0.18 0.24
C ASN A 8 4.50 -1.27 0.44
N PHE A 9 5.18 -1.96 1.33
CA PHE A 9 4.79 -3.32 1.73
C PHE A 9 4.45 -3.35 3.21
N LEU A 10 3.27 -3.84 3.54
CA LEU A 10 2.74 -3.87 4.89
C LEU A 10 2.25 -5.27 5.24
N PRO A 11 2.40 -5.69 6.50
CA PRO A 11 1.74 -6.92 6.93
C PRO A 11 0.23 -6.72 6.92
N ALA A 12 -0.50 -7.74 6.49
CA ALA A 12 -1.95 -7.65 6.36
C ALA A 12 -2.63 -8.99 6.59
N GLU A 13 -3.87 -8.94 7.02
CA GLU A 13 -4.74 -10.11 7.13
C GLU A 13 -6.13 -9.75 6.64
N VAL A 14 -6.78 -10.69 5.95
CA VAL A 14 -8.15 -10.48 5.50
C VAL A 14 -9.13 -10.99 6.55
N GLU A 15 -10.04 -10.11 6.95
CA GLU A 15 -11.13 -10.43 7.87
C GLU A 15 -12.45 -10.04 7.21
N GLY A 16 -13.23 -11.03 6.78
CA GLY A 16 -14.45 -10.76 6.02
C GLY A 16 -14.15 -10.13 4.68
N THR A 17 -14.58 -8.89 4.49
CA THR A 17 -14.30 -8.09 3.29
C THR A 17 -13.31 -6.95 3.58
N ARG A 18 -12.72 -6.95 4.78
CA ARG A 18 -11.80 -5.91 5.21
C ARG A 18 -10.38 -6.44 5.30
N LEU A 19 -9.45 -5.55 5.12
CA LEU A 19 -8.03 -5.83 5.27
C LEU A 19 -7.52 -5.17 6.53
N SER A 20 -7.00 -5.97 7.45
CA SER A 20 -6.39 -5.47 8.67
C SER A 20 -4.92 -5.09 8.39
N LEU A 21 -4.56 -3.87 8.72
CA LEU A 21 -3.23 -3.30 8.53
C LEU A 21 -2.70 -2.77 9.87
N PRO A 22 -1.39 -2.45 9.98
CA PRO A 22 -0.85 -1.92 11.25
C PRO A 22 -1.55 -0.66 11.76
N PHE A 23 -2.16 0.12 10.88
CA PHE A 23 -2.84 1.38 11.24
C PHE A 23 -4.33 1.24 11.51
N GLY A 24 -4.91 0.12 11.18
CA GLY A 24 -6.35 -0.10 11.25
C GLY A 24 -6.80 -1.00 10.10
N SER A 25 -8.09 -1.03 9.81
CA SER A 25 -8.62 -1.87 8.74
C SER A 25 -9.31 -1.04 7.67
N VAL A 26 -9.24 -1.51 6.42
CA VAL A 26 -9.87 -0.85 5.29
C VAL A 26 -10.72 -1.85 4.51
N GLU A 27 -11.77 -1.37 3.87
CA GLU A 27 -12.65 -2.19 3.04
C GLU A 27 -11.98 -2.47 1.70
N ILE A 28 -11.84 -3.74 1.33
CA ILE A 28 -11.24 -4.14 0.06
C ILE A 28 -12.22 -4.79 -0.91
N GLY A 29 -13.44 -5.05 -0.47
CA GLY A 29 -14.46 -5.68 -1.28
C GLY A 29 -14.40 -7.20 -1.28
N GLU A 30 -15.52 -7.82 -1.66
CA GLU A 30 -15.65 -9.28 -1.62
C GLU A 30 -14.72 -9.98 -2.61
N GLU A 31 -14.52 -9.42 -3.80
CA GLU A 31 -13.69 -10.03 -4.83
C GLU A 31 -12.23 -10.20 -4.37
N LYS A 32 -11.61 -9.15 -3.88
CA LYS A 32 -10.24 -9.23 -3.38
C LYS A 32 -10.15 -10.09 -2.11
N ALA A 33 -11.12 -9.93 -1.23
CA ALA A 33 -11.16 -10.70 0.01
C ALA A 33 -11.25 -12.20 -0.26
N ALA A 34 -12.07 -12.61 -1.22
CA ALA A 34 -12.23 -14.00 -1.57
C ALA A 34 -10.94 -14.64 -2.08
N ARG A 35 -10.11 -13.89 -2.79
CA ARG A 35 -8.83 -14.39 -3.31
C ARG A 35 -7.78 -14.63 -2.23
N ALA A 36 -7.88 -13.91 -1.13
CA ALA A 36 -6.88 -13.92 -0.07
C ALA A 36 -7.39 -14.47 1.26
N ARG A 37 -8.68 -14.72 1.36
CA ARG A 37 -9.29 -15.26 2.58
C ARG A 37 -8.69 -16.62 2.93
N ASP A 38 -8.54 -16.87 4.20
CA ASP A 38 -8.01 -18.13 4.75
C ASP A 38 -6.53 -18.40 4.47
N ARG A 39 -5.80 -17.41 3.99
CA ARG A 39 -4.35 -17.55 3.79
C ARG A 39 -3.52 -17.07 4.97
N GLY A 40 -4.15 -16.51 5.99
CA GLY A 40 -3.47 -15.97 7.15
C GLY A 40 -2.71 -14.69 6.84
N LEU A 41 -1.45 -14.63 7.23
CA LEU A 41 -0.63 -13.44 7.02
C LEU A 41 -0.34 -13.22 5.55
N LEU A 42 -0.58 -12.00 5.10
CA LEU A 42 -0.33 -11.54 3.75
C LEU A 42 0.56 -10.32 3.77
N ILE A 43 1.09 -9.96 2.61
CA ILE A 43 1.77 -8.68 2.41
C ILE A 43 0.89 -7.82 1.52
N ALA A 44 0.53 -6.65 2.01
CA ALA A 44 -0.19 -5.65 1.23
C ALA A 44 0.80 -4.72 0.55
N GLY A 45 0.65 -4.53 -0.75
CA GLY A 45 1.46 -3.60 -1.53
C GLY A 45 0.60 -2.46 -2.05
N ILE A 46 1.03 -1.22 -1.83
CA ILE A 46 0.35 -0.05 -2.33
C ILE A 46 1.36 1.07 -2.59
N ARG A 47 1.18 1.75 -3.71
CA ARG A 47 2.09 2.83 -4.10
C ARG A 47 1.82 4.12 -3.34
N PRO A 48 2.85 4.94 -3.08
CA PRO A 48 2.68 6.20 -2.36
C PRO A 48 1.65 7.14 -2.99
N GLU A 49 1.51 7.16 -4.32
CA GLU A 49 0.57 8.03 -5.03
C GLU A 49 -0.91 7.62 -4.85
N HIS A 50 -1.17 6.47 -4.25
CA HIS A 50 -2.54 6.01 -3.99
C HIS A 50 -3.03 6.37 -2.58
N PHE A 51 -2.33 7.27 -1.93
CA PHE A 51 -2.74 7.87 -0.66
C PHE A 51 -2.97 9.36 -0.83
N GLU A 52 -3.73 9.95 0.07
CA GLU A 52 -3.94 11.39 0.13
C GLU A 52 -4.33 11.83 1.53
N ASP A 53 -4.14 13.10 1.84
CA ASP A 53 -4.69 13.71 3.03
C ASP A 53 -6.22 13.60 2.97
N ALA A 54 -6.83 12.98 3.97
CA ALA A 54 -8.27 12.75 3.98
C ALA A 54 -9.07 14.06 3.91
N ALA A 55 -8.50 15.16 4.38
CA ALA A 55 -9.14 16.46 4.32
C ALA A 55 -9.21 17.02 2.89
N ILE A 56 -8.32 16.56 2.01
CA ILE A 56 -8.24 17.02 0.62
C ILE A 56 -8.85 15.99 -0.32
N ALA A 57 -8.75 14.71 0.02
CA ALA A 57 -9.23 13.64 -0.83
C ALA A 57 -10.71 13.81 -1.17
N ASP A 58 -11.02 13.91 -2.46
CA ASP A 58 -12.39 14.01 -2.96
C ASP A 58 -13.00 12.60 -3.01
N GLN A 59 -12.97 11.94 -1.88
CA GLN A 59 -13.39 10.55 -1.78
C GLN A 59 -14.51 10.34 -0.80
N GLN A 60 -15.32 9.42 -1.18
CA GLN A 60 -16.46 8.99 -0.41
C GLN A 60 -16.10 7.70 0.30
N GLY A 61 -16.15 7.72 1.60
CA GLY A 61 -16.01 6.51 2.38
C GLY A 61 -14.95 6.60 3.45
N ALA A 62 -15.42 6.67 4.68
CA ALA A 62 -14.57 6.61 5.87
C ALA A 62 -13.85 5.26 5.99
N ASP A 63 -14.33 4.26 5.26
CA ASP A 63 -13.78 2.90 5.32
C ASP A 63 -12.45 2.73 4.61
N SER A 64 -11.99 3.77 3.91
CA SER A 64 -10.70 3.76 3.21
C SER A 64 -9.71 4.72 3.83
N SER A 65 -9.94 5.19 5.04
CA SER A 65 -9.01 6.08 5.73
C SER A 65 -8.55 5.48 7.06
N PHE A 66 -7.40 5.93 7.51
CA PHE A 66 -6.84 5.56 8.80
C PHE A 66 -6.14 6.75 9.43
N THR A 67 -5.95 6.70 10.73
CA THR A 67 -5.23 7.74 11.47
C THR A 67 -3.85 7.24 11.84
N ALA A 68 -2.84 8.05 11.60
CA ALA A 68 -1.46 7.70 11.91
C ALA A 68 -0.64 8.95 12.24
N THR A 69 0.45 8.75 12.98
CA THR A 69 1.38 9.82 13.31
C THR A 69 2.44 9.95 12.23
N VAL A 70 2.57 11.14 11.67
CA VAL A 70 3.56 11.45 10.64
C VAL A 70 4.88 11.80 11.32
N GLU A 71 5.94 11.09 10.98
CA GLU A 71 7.26 11.33 11.56
C GLU A 71 8.07 12.37 10.79
N VAL A 72 8.07 12.27 9.46
CA VAL A 72 8.85 13.16 8.60
C VAL A 72 7.99 13.61 7.43
N VAL A 73 8.20 14.86 7.00
CA VAL A 73 7.56 15.43 5.82
C VAL A 73 8.63 16.00 4.92
N GLU A 74 8.64 15.61 3.65
CA GLU A 74 9.54 16.17 2.64
C GLU A 74 8.75 16.91 1.57
N TRP A 75 9.13 18.15 1.31
CA TRP A 75 8.50 18.99 0.30
C TRP A 75 9.26 18.87 -1.01
N LEU A 76 8.59 18.37 -2.04
CA LEU A 76 9.21 18.11 -3.35
C LEU A 76 8.42 18.84 -4.45
N GLY A 77 8.42 20.16 -4.39
CA GLY A 77 7.70 20.96 -5.37
C GLY A 77 6.19 20.92 -5.17
N ASN A 78 5.47 20.30 -6.09
CA ASN A 78 4.01 20.22 -6.05
C ASN A 78 3.49 19.10 -5.14
N GLU A 79 4.37 18.21 -4.72
CA GLU A 79 4.02 17.06 -3.92
C GLU A 79 4.76 17.09 -2.59
N THR A 80 4.14 16.47 -1.62
CA THR A 80 4.72 16.30 -0.29
C THR A 80 4.75 14.82 0.01
N TYR A 81 5.88 14.32 0.49
CA TYR A 81 6.00 12.95 0.95
C TYR A 81 5.97 12.93 2.47
N ALA A 82 5.07 12.12 3.02
CA ALA A 82 4.99 11.91 4.45
C ALA A 82 5.44 10.49 4.78
N TYR A 83 6.21 10.37 5.85
CA TYR A 83 6.74 9.09 6.32
C TYR A 83 6.07 8.74 7.63
N ILE A 84 5.42 7.59 7.64
CA ILE A 84 4.63 7.10 8.78
C ILE A 84 5.24 5.79 9.25
N PRO A 85 5.86 5.76 10.45
CA PRO A 85 6.43 4.52 10.96
C PRO A 85 5.34 3.54 11.36
N PHE A 86 5.60 2.27 11.18
CA PHE A 86 4.73 1.21 11.68
C PHE A 86 5.57 0.11 12.33
N GLU A 87 4.95 -0.62 13.24
CA GLU A 87 5.58 -1.76 13.88
C GLU A 87 5.12 -3.04 13.20
N ALA A 88 6.04 -3.96 13.02
CA ALA A 88 5.75 -5.28 12.50
C ALA A 88 6.46 -6.33 13.37
N PRO A 89 5.81 -7.47 13.65
CA PRO A 89 6.48 -8.57 14.34
C PRO A 89 7.73 -9.01 13.60
N GLU A 90 8.73 -9.52 14.32
CA GLU A 90 10.00 -9.92 13.75
C GLU A 90 9.83 -10.95 12.62
N GLU A 91 8.93 -11.89 12.78
CA GLU A 91 8.61 -12.88 11.73
C GLU A 91 8.14 -12.22 10.45
N VAL A 92 7.32 -11.20 10.58
CA VAL A 92 6.81 -10.42 9.45
C VAL A 92 7.93 -9.61 8.80
N GLN A 93 8.81 -9.03 9.61
CA GLN A 93 9.95 -8.27 9.10
C GLN A 93 10.85 -9.14 8.22
N GLN A 94 11.09 -10.36 8.61
CA GLN A 94 11.88 -11.31 7.82
C GLN A 94 11.21 -11.65 6.50
N GLN A 95 9.90 -11.85 6.51
CA GLN A 95 9.13 -12.14 5.31
C GLN A 95 9.10 -10.92 4.36
N LEU A 96 8.94 -9.72 4.92
CA LEU A 96 8.99 -8.49 4.14
C LEU A 96 10.35 -8.29 3.49
N LYS A 97 11.41 -8.57 4.23
CA LYS A 97 12.79 -8.47 3.72
C LYS A 97 13.01 -9.43 2.56
N GLN A 98 12.56 -10.66 2.70
CA GLN A 98 12.67 -11.66 1.64
C GLN A 98 11.90 -11.25 0.39
N LEU A 99 10.69 -10.72 0.57
CA LEU A 99 9.87 -10.24 -0.53
C LEU A 99 10.51 -9.04 -1.23
N GLU A 100 11.11 -8.11 -0.48
CA GLU A 100 11.83 -6.98 -1.05
C GLU A 100 13.02 -7.42 -1.89
N GLU A 101 13.78 -8.40 -1.42
CA GLU A 101 14.89 -8.96 -2.16
C GLU A 101 14.44 -9.58 -3.48
N ASP A 102 13.31 -10.28 -3.46
CA ASP A 102 12.72 -10.91 -4.65
C ASP A 102 12.18 -9.87 -5.65
N LEU A 103 11.81 -8.69 -5.17
CA LEU A 103 11.25 -7.61 -5.99
C LEU A 103 12.22 -6.46 -6.26
N ASP A 104 13.52 -6.68 -6.04
CA ASP A 104 14.59 -5.68 -6.19
C ASP A 104 14.39 -4.44 -5.31
N GLY A 105 13.82 -4.61 -4.13
CA GLY A 105 13.67 -3.54 -3.17
C GLY A 105 14.99 -3.25 -2.44
N ASP A 106 15.25 -1.97 -2.18
CA ASP A 106 16.54 -1.53 -1.65
C ASP A 106 16.72 -1.70 -0.15
N SER A 107 15.66 -1.80 0.61
CA SER A 107 15.79 -2.00 2.05
C SER A 107 14.44 -2.20 2.70
N LEU A 108 14.44 -3.02 3.73
CA LEU A 108 13.28 -3.18 4.58
C LEU A 108 12.96 -1.86 5.27
N ARG A 109 11.83 -1.30 4.94
CA ARG A 109 11.36 -0.08 5.59
C ARG A 109 10.13 -0.40 6.42
N THR A 110 10.24 -0.12 7.71
CA THR A 110 9.07 -0.13 8.58
C THR A 110 8.45 1.27 8.62
N GLN A 111 8.38 1.88 7.44
CA GLN A 111 7.78 3.19 7.24
C GLN A 111 6.90 3.16 6.00
N LEU A 112 5.68 3.63 6.17
CA LEU A 112 4.79 3.89 5.05
C LEU A 112 5.16 5.22 4.44
N VAL A 113 5.33 5.27 3.13
CA VAL A 113 5.55 6.51 2.39
C VAL A 113 4.27 6.86 1.67
N VAL A 114 3.73 8.03 1.93
CA VAL A 114 2.53 8.51 1.26
C VAL A 114 2.82 9.81 0.52
N THR A 115 2.22 9.95 -0.66
CA THR A 115 2.29 11.17 -1.44
C THR A 115 1.05 12.00 -1.13
N LEU A 116 1.26 13.24 -0.77
CA LEU A 116 0.18 14.18 -0.45
C LEU A 116 0.22 15.34 -1.43
N ASP A 117 -0.95 15.90 -1.74
CA ASP A 117 -1.02 17.14 -2.51
C ASP A 117 -0.30 18.26 -1.77
N GLY A 118 0.32 19.17 -2.52
CA GLY A 118 1.02 20.31 -1.93
C GLY A 118 0.14 21.24 -1.09
N ALA A 119 -1.18 21.13 -1.22
CA ALA A 119 -2.13 21.87 -0.39
C ALA A 119 -2.36 21.23 0.98
N SER A 120 -1.84 20.03 1.23
CA SER A 120 -1.98 19.38 2.52
C SER A 120 -1.29 20.19 3.60
N ARG A 121 -1.92 20.26 4.76
CA ARG A 121 -1.38 20.96 5.94
C ARG A 121 -0.77 20.00 6.96
N ILE A 122 -0.65 18.73 6.61
CA ILE A 122 -0.06 17.75 7.50
C ILE A 122 1.41 18.09 7.70
N ALA A 123 1.85 18.13 8.95
CA ALA A 123 3.22 18.46 9.34
C ALA A 123 3.83 17.36 10.19
N GLU A 124 5.14 17.41 10.35
CA GLU A 124 5.87 16.47 11.20
C GLU A 124 5.32 16.50 12.63
N GLY A 125 5.10 15.32 13.18
CA GLY A 125 4.56 15.13 14.52
C GLY A 125 3.04 15.13 14.59
N ASP A 126 2.35 15.43 13.47
CA ASP A 126 0.90 15.46 13.46
C ASP A 126 0.32 14.03 13.46
N GLU A 127 -0.79 13.90 14.19
CA GLU A 127 -1.65 12.74 14.02
C GLU A 127 -2.63 13.10 12.89
N ALA A 128 -2.50 12.40 11.78
CA ALA A 128 -3.22 12.75 10.55
C ALA A 128 -4.14 11.62 10.09
N GLU A 129 -5.26 11.99 9.51
CA GLU A 129 -6.14 11.05 8.84
C GLU A 129 -5.72 10.97 7.37
N ILE A 130 -5.35 9.77 6.94
CA ILE A 130 -4.86 9.49 5.59
C ILE A 130 -5.89 8.63 4.87
N TRP A 131 -6.28 9.09 3.70
CA TRP A 131 -7.13 8.29 2.81
C TRP A 131 -6.24 7.40 1.92
N MET A 132 -6.73 6.20 1.64
CA MET A 132 -6.05 5.23 0.79
C MET A 132 -7.01 4.69 -0.25
N ASP A 133 -6.56 4.59 -1.49
CA ASP A 133 -7.34 3.97 -2.56
C ASP A 133 -7.23 2.43 -2.42
N ALA A 134 -8.18 1.84 -1.72
CA ALA A 134 -8.19 0.41 -1.46
C ALA A 134 -8.32 -0.43 -2.74
N SER A 135 -8.83 0.15 -3.84
CA SER A 135 -8.93 -0.55 -5.11
C SER A 135 -7.56 -0.81 -5.75
N ARG A 136 -6.54 -0.08 -5.31
CA ARG A 136 -5.17 -0.20 -5.83
C ARG A 136 -4.26 -1.07 -4.97
N ILE A 137 -4.76 -1.64 -3.89
CA ILE A 137 -3.98 -2.54 -3.04
C ILE A 137 -3.74 -3.85 -3.77
N HIS A 138 -2.49 -4.31 -3.72
CA HIS A 138 -2.12 -5.66 -4.14
C HIS A 138 -1.87 -6.50 -2.90
N LEU A 139 -2.27 -7.76 -2.95
CA LEU A 139 -2.04 -8.71 -1.87
C LEU A 139 -1.11 -9.81 -2.37
N PHE A 140 -0.05 -10.05 -1.62
CA PHE A 140 0.96 -11.05 -1.96
C PHE A 140 0.99 -12.15 -0.91
N ASP A 141 1.18 -13.37 -1.39
CA ASP A 141 1.46 -14.51 -0.51
C ASP A 141 2.93 -14.39 -0.06
N PRO A 142 3.21 -14.26 1.25
CA PRO A 142 4.59 -14.10 1.71
C PRO A 142 5.46 -15.33 1.50
N ALA A 143 4.87 -16.51 1.37
CA ALA A 143 5.62 -17.75 1.16
C ALA A 143 6.10 -17.91 -0.28
N THR A 144 5.32 -17.42 -1.26
CA THR A 144 5.60 -17.60 -2.68
C THR A 144 5.91 -16.32 -3.43
N GLY A 145 5.54 -15.15 -2.87
CA GLY A 145 5.63 -13.87 -3.55
C GLY A 145 4.56 -13.65 -4.60
N GLU A 146 3.61 -14.57 -4.72
CA GLU A 146 2.54 -14.49 -5.70
C GLU A 146 1.58 -13.34 -5.40
N ASN A 147 1.25 -12.54 -6.41
CA ASN A 147 0.24 -11.51 -6.30
C ASN A 147 -1.15 -12.13 -6.46
N LEU A 148 -1.90 -12.17 -5.37
CA LEU A 148 -3.21 -12.81 -5.31
C LEU A 148 -4.34 -11.94 -5.87
N THR A 149 -4.07 -10.65 -6.07
CA THR A 149 -5.08 -9.69 -6.54
C THR A 149 -5.07 -9.47 -8.04
N VAL A 150 -4.05 -9.98 -8.72
CA VAL A 150 -3.99 -9.95 -10.18
C VAL A 150 -4.88 -11.06 -10.73
N ASP A 151 -5.70 -10.73 -11.72
CA ASP A 151 -6.51 -11.72 -12.41
C ASP A 151 -5.60 -12.59 -13.27
N HIS A 152 -5.48 -13.85 -12.89
CA HIS A 152 -4.62 -14.80 -13.60
C HIS A 152 -5.06 -15.06 -15.04
N GLU A 153 -6.32 -14.86 -15.35
CA GLU A 153 -6.81 -14.98 -16.72
C GLU A 153 -6.23 -13.90 -17.61
N HIS A 154 -5.94 -12.74 -17.02
CA HIS A 154 -5.37 -11.60 -17.75
C HIS A 154 -3.86 -11.48 -17.54
N ALA A 155 -3.31 -12.09 -16.52
CA ALA A 155 -1.88 -12.00 -16.21
C ALA A 155 -0.98 -12.69 -17.25
N GLY A 156 -1.54 -13.68 -17.97
CA GLY A 156 -0.84 -14.35 -19.05
C GLY A 156 -1.07 -13.75 -20.43
N GLU A 157 -1.96 -12.78 -20.55
CA GLU A 157 -2.28 -12.13 -21.80
C GLU A 157 -1.63 -10.76 -21.88
N ILE A 158 -0.75 -10.60 -22.83
CA ILE A 158 -0.24 -9.27 -23.15
C ILE A 158 -1.41 -8.54 -23.82
N PRO A 159 -1.82 -7.36 -23.33
CA PRO A 159 -2.90 -6.61 -23.96
C PRO A 159 -2.63 -6.40 -25.45
N GLU A 160 -3.64 -6.53 -26.30
CA GLU A 160 -3.49 -6.29 -27.72
C GLU A 160 -2.89 -4.92 -28.01
N GLU A 161 -3.22 -3.95 -27.19
CA GLU A 161 -2.67 -2.60 -27.28
C GLU A 161 -1.15 -2.58 -27.10
N ALA A 162 -0.62 -3.41 -26.19
CA ALA A 162 0.83 -3.53 -26.01
C ALA A 162 1.48 -4.25 -27.17
N LEU A 163 0.80 -5.23 -27.79
CA LEU A 163 1.27 -5.94 -28.97
C LEU A 163 1.23 -5.04 -30.20
N ALA A 164 0.23 -4.19 -30.32
CA ALA A 164 0.08 -3.26 -31.44
C ALA A 164 1.13 -2.14 -31.42
N SER A 165 1.67 -1.80 -30.26
CA SER A 165 2.67 -0.77 -30.09
C SER A 165 4.11 -1.29 -30.08
N ALA A 166 4.27 -2.59 -30.19
CA ALA A 166 5.58 -3.23 -30.19
C ALA A 166 6.25 -3.20 -31.57
#